data_9ab905d6a1041cf470b4ff85e20f2ab4
#
_entry.id   9ab905d6a1041cf470b4ff85e20f2ab4
#
_cell.length_a   1.000
_cell.length_b   1.000
_cell.length_c   1.000
_cell.angle_alpha   90.00
_cell.angle_beta   90.00
_cell.angle_gamma   90.00
#
_symmetry.space_group_name_H-M   'P 1'
#
loop_
_entity.id
_entity.type
_entity.pdbx_description
1 polymer ?
#
loop_
_entity_poly.entity_id
_entity_poly.type
_entity_poly.pdbx_seq_one_letter_code
_entity_poly.pdbx_strand_id
1 'polypeptide(L)'
;MKSYLKLIGILVLPLAFIIFYAYSPVQIPPPGWKLSKINAPSLPKSPFGAHAKEEDELQQPVPAPSESIEEAEPSLDTTSHRILFFGDSMVEGLLRRMNCYAFANGHEMTNVVWYSSTTEIWAKTDTLRYFLDKVKPTFVMISLGANEQFVKNPSERDTFIQQIMQELGTTPFVWIGVPAWREDTGINDLTKQVVGKSRYFDSRGLTLQRGRDHMHPTFNAASLWMDTVAVWMASPATAHPIQMDKPTDGKKHIYKTYALQPMKSR
;
A
#
# COMPACT_ATOMS: atom_id res chain seq x y z
N MET A 1 -16.55 19.11 41.16
CA MET A 1 -15.44 19.95 40.69
C MET A 1 -14.07 19.27 40.72
N LYS A 2 -13.69 18.58 41.81
CA LYS A 2 -12.33 17.95 41.92
C LYS A 2 -12.03 16.86 40.89
N SER A 3 -13.05 16.12 40.36
CA SER A 3 -12.84 15.08 39.34
C SER A 3 -12.52 15.63 37.93
N TYR A 4 -13.10 16.76 37.55
CA TYR A 4 -12.83 17.37 36.24
C TYR A 4 -11.43 17.97 36.14
N LEU A 5 -10.90 18.52 37.25
CA LEU A 5 -9.52 19.03 37.30
C LEU A 5 -8.49 17.89 37.08
N LYS A 6 -8.76 16.69 37.61
CA LYS A 6 -7.89 15.54 37.36
C LYS A 6 -7.91 15.07 35.91
N LEU A 7 -9.11 15.08 35.29
CA LEU A 7 -9.26 14.70 33.88
C LEU A 7 -8.59 15.69 32.94
N ILE A 8 -8.72 17.00 33.22
CA ILE A 8 -8.05 18.07 32.48
C ILE A 8 -6.54 17.94 32.59
N GLY A 9 -6.00 17.64 33.80
CA GLY A 9 -4.57 17.42 33.99
C GLY A 9 -4.02 16.23 33.20
N ILE A 10 -4.77 15.13 33.10
CA ILE A 10 -4.38 13.93 32.34
C ILE A 10 -4.37 14.20 30.81
N LEU A 11 -5.20 15.11 30.31
CA LEU A 11 -5.28 15.43 28.87
C LEU A 11 -4.33 16.58 28.48
N VAL A 12 -4.26 17.63 29.29
CA VAL A 12 -3.50 18.84 28.96
C VAL A 12 -2.00 18.68 29.13
N LEU A 13 -1.55 17.94 30.15
CA LEU A 13 -0.11 17.73 30.40
C LEU A 13 0.59 16.93 29.30
N PRO A 14 0.05 15.80 28.81
CA PRO A 14 0.66 15.09 27.68
C PRO A 14 0.66 15.92 26.39
N LEU A 15 -0.42 16.67 26.13
CA LEU A 15 -0.50 17.54 24.96
C LEU A 15 0.55 18.66 25.00
N ALA A 16 0.67 19.32 26.14
CA ALA A 16 1.70 20.34 26.36
C ALA A 16 3.12 19.78 26.23
N PHE A 17 3.35 18.54 26.70
CA PHE A 17 4.64 17.86 26.55
C PHE A 17 4.93 17.52 25.08
N ILE A 18 3.97 17.05 24.33
CA ILE A 18 4.12 16.76 22.88
C ILE A 18 4.44 18.04 22.11
N ILE A 19 3.73 19.14 22.40
CA ILE A 19 3.99 20.44 21.76
C ILE A 19 5.39 20.93 22.14
N PHE A 20 5.76 20.90 23.41
CA PHE A 20 7.10 21.29 23.87
C PHE A 20 8.20 20.45 23.21
N TYR A 21 8.01 19.13 23.14
CA TYR A 21 8.95 18.24 22.48
C TYR A 21 9.09 18.53 20.98
N ALA A 22 7.98 18.82 20.29
CA ALA A 22 7.99 19.12 18.84
C ALA A 22 8.84 20.35 18.50
N TYR A 23 8.90 21.35 19.39
CA TYR A 23 9.68 22.57 19.21
C TYR A 23 11.04 22.56 19.95
N SER A 24 11.34 21.56 20.76
CA SER A 24 12.61 21.45 21.50
C SER A 24 13.75 20.96 20.60
N PRO A 25 14.97 21.49 20.73
CA PRO A 25 16.14 20.97 20.05
C PRO A 25 16.60 19.61 20.61
N VAL A 26 16.05 19.18 21.75
CA VAL A 26 16.44 17.93 22.43
C VAL A 26 15.79 16.74 21.75
N GLN A 27 16.59 15.76 21.33
CA GLN A 27 16.11 14.45 20.89
C GLN A 27 16.21 13.47 22.06
N ILE A 28 15.08 12.99 22.56
CA ILE A 28 15.04 11.89 23.52
C ILE A 28 14.71 10.62 22.72
N PRO A 29 15.66 9.75 22.42
CA PRO A 29 15.37 8.49 21.77
C PRO A 29 14.94 7.46 22.83
N PRO A 30 13.69 6.98 22.82
CA PRO A 30 13.44 5.67 23.38
C PRO A 30 14.12 4.64 22.47
N PRO A 31 14.67 3.55 22.99
CA PRO A 31 15.34 2.54 22.18
C PRO A 31 14.36 2.00 21.13
N GLY A 32 14.68 2.23 19.85
CA GLY A 32 13.96 1.70 18.71
C GLY A 32 12.93 2.60 18.01
N TRP A 33 12.68 3.85 18.46
CA TRP A 33 11.70 4.75 17.82
C TRP A 33 12.35 6.03 17.31
N LYS A 34 12.17 6.34 16.02
CA LYS A 34 12.53 7.64 15.44
C LYS A 34 11.27 8.48 15.30
N LEU A 35 11.08 9.47 16.15
CA LEU A 35 10.05 10.50 15.98
C LEU A 35 10.60 11.57 15.03
N SER A 36 9.97 11.76 13.88
CA SER A 36 10.28 12.86 12.96
C SER A 36 9.78 14.18 13.53
N LYS A 37 10.65 15.18 13.61
CA LYS A 37 10.30 16.55 14.01
C LYS A 37 9.72 17.31 12.81
N ILE A 38 8.69 18.10 13.04
CA ILE A 38 8.12 19.01 12.04
C ILE A 38 9.11 20.19 11.89
N ASN A 39 9.60 20.42 10.67
CA ASN A 39 10.32 21.65 10.34
C ASN A 39 9.30 22.79 10.28
N ALA A 40 9.23 23.56 11.36
CA ALA A 40 8.41 24.78 11.36
C ALA A 40 9.07 25.84 10.46
N PRO A 41 8.32 26.58 9.63
CA PRO A 41 8.87 27.69 8.87
C PRO A 41 9.34 28.78 9.86
N SER A 42 10.54 29.29 9.64
CA SER A 42 11.15 30.36 10.44
C SER A 42 10.30 31.63 10.39
N LEU A 43 9.90 32.13 11.56
CA LEU A 43 9.25 33.43 11.71
C LEU A 43 10.12 34.54 11.09
N PRO A 44 9.53 35.52 10.40
CA PRO A 44 10.27 36.65 9.83
C PRO A 44 10.89 37.48 10.94
N LYS A 45 12.21 37.76 10.80
CA LYS A 45 12.95 38.62 11.72
C LYS A 45 12.46 40.07 11.64
N SER A 46 12.21 40.63 12.80
CA SER A 46 11.84 42.04 13.03
C SER A 46 12.90 42.99 12.42
N PRO A 47 12.48 44.13 11.83
CA PRO A 47 13.40 45.11 11.25
C PRO A 47 13.76 46.18 12.31
N PHE A 48 14.75 45.92 13.17
CA PHE A 48 15.39 47.02 13.92
C PHE A 48 16.84 46.66 14.26
N GLY A 49 17.76 47.45 13.73
CA GLY A 49 18.99 47.78 14.43
C GLY A 49 20.33 47.50 13.77
N ALA A 50 20.88 48.55 13.17
CA ALA A 50 22.28 49.04 13.27
C ALA A 50 23.37 48.44 12.39
N HIS A 51 23.88 49.37 11.59
CA HIS A 51 25.13 49.44 10.78
C HIS A 51 26.41 48.85 11.40
N ALA A 52 27.24 48.17 10.58
CA ALA A 52 28.66 48.44 10.48
C ALA A 52 29.32 47.61 9.31
N LYS A 53 29.89 48.38 8.38
CA LYS A 53 31.14 48.23 7.59
C LYS A 53 31.34 47.04 6.66
N GLU A 54 31.52 47.47 5.39
CA GLU A 54 32.12 46.80 4.23
C GLU A 54 33.53 46.31 4.54
N GLU A 55 33.82 45.10 4.10
CA GLU A 55 35.13 44.74 3.53
C GLU A 55 34.91 43.82 2.33
N ASP A 56 35.56 44.21 1.24
CA ASP A 56 35.52 43.71 -0.11
C ASP A 56 36.28 42.37 -0.20
N GLU A 57 35.64 41.27 -0.59
CA GLU A 57 36.32 40.04 -0.96
C GLU A 57 35.66 39.41 -2.19
N LEU A 58 36.45 39.27 -3.24
CA LEU A 58 36.11 38.78 -4.57
C LEU A 58 35.35 37.46 -4.54
N GLN A 59 34.08 37.49 -4.91
CA GLN A 59 33.25 36.29 -5.07
C GLN A 59 33.48 35.68 -6.45
N GLN A 60 33.98 34.44 -6.44
CA GLN A 60 33.86 33.53 -7.56
C GLN A 60 32.39 33.14 -7.74
N PRO A 61 31.85 32.91 -8.95
CA PRO A 61 30.46 32.56 -9.17
C PRO A 61 30.19 31.13 -8.62
N VAL A 62 29.36 31.06 -7.61
CA VAL A 62 28.80 29.80 -7.11
C VAL A 62 27.85 29.25 -8.19
N PRO A 63 27.99 27.99 -8.61
CA PRO A 63 27.02 27.40 -9.53
C PRO A 63 25.62 27.40 -8.90
N ALA A 64 24.64 27.81 -9.69
CA ALA A 64 23.23 27.85 -9.31
C ALA A 64 22.79 26.51 -8.69
N PRO A 65 21.88 26.50 -7.68
CA PRO A 65 21.32 25.27 -7.16
C PRO A 65 20.65 24.51 -8.30
N SER A 66 21.04 23.25 -8.47
CA SER A 66 20.33 22.33 -9.36
C SER A 66 18.86 22.33 -8.98
N GLU A 67 18.00 22.68 -9.92
CA GLU A 67 16.56 22.53 -9.82
C GLU A 67 16.28 21.10 -9.33
N SER A 68 15.68 20.99 -8.16
CA SER A 68 15.11 19.74 -7.71
C SER A 68 14.05 19.36 -8.74
N ILE A 69 14.29 18.29 -9.47
CA ILE A 69 13.30 17.66 -10.33
C ILE A 69 12.18 17.24 -9.36
N GLU A 70 11.12 18.03 -9.27
CA GLU A 70 9.86 17.58 -8.70
C GLU A 70 9.45 16.39 -9.56
N GLU A 71 9.53 15.17 -9.00
CA GLU A 71 8.93 14.01 -9.63
C GLU A 71 7.43 14.31 -9.79
N ALA A 72 6.99 14.51 -11.02
CA ALA A 72 5.59 14.77 -11.34
C ALA A 72 4.73 13.64 -10.77
N GLU A 73 3.69 13.99 -10.02
CA GLU A 73 2.73 13.00 -9.50
C GLU A 73 2.19 12.15 -10.67
N PRO A 74 2.04 10.82 -10.46
CA PRO A 74 1.58 9.94 -11.52
C PRO A 74 0.17 10.34 -11.98
N SER A 75 -0.01 10.54 -13.27
CA SER A 75 -1.30 10.89 -13.87
C SER A 75 -2.23 9.70 -13.93
N LEU A 76 -3.53 9.93 -13.76
CA LEU A 76 -4.56 8.90 -13.86
C LEU A 76 -4.63 8.36 -15.31
N ASP A 77 -4.40 7.05 -15.47
CA ASP A 77 -4.61 6.35 -16.73
C ASP A 77 -6.10 5.99 -16.89
N THR A 78 -6.74 6.58 -17.89
CA THR A 78 -8.15 6.35 -18.21
C THR A 78 -8.35 5.34 -19.34
N THR A 79 -7.29 4.68 -19.79
CA THR A 79 -7.38 3.68 -20.85
C THR A 79 -7.90 2.34 -20.34
N SER A 80 -8.49 1.54 -21.24
CA SER A 80 -8.91 0.18 -20.91
C SER A 80 -7.71 -0.75 -20.71
N HIS A 81 -7.73 -1.54 -19.64
CA HIS A 81 -6.69 -2.51 -19.33
C HIS A 81 -7.16 -3.95 -19.48
N ARG A 82 -6.24 -4.84 -19.85
CA ARG A 82 -6.37 -6.29 -19.61
C ARG A 82 -5.72 -6.58 -18.27
N ILE A 83 -6.57 -6.85 -17.26
CA ILE A 83 -6.14 -7.05 -15.88
C ILE A 83 -6.03 -8.55 -15.60
N LEU A 84 -4.85 -8.98 -15.15
CA LEU A 84 -4.65 -10.28 -14.51
C LEU A 84 -4.73 -10.08 -13.00
N PHE A 85 -5.76 -10.66 -12.35
CA PHE A 85 -5.89 -10.64 -10.90
C PHE A 85 -5.62 -12.03 -10.35
N PHE A 86 -4.53 -12.18 -9.61
CA PHE A 86 -4.14 -13.48 -9.08
C PHE A 86 -3.73 -13.45 -7.60
N GLY A 87 -3.71 -14.62 -6.99
CA GLY A 87 -3.27 -14.80 -5.63
C GLY A 87 -3.84 -16.03 -4.95
N ASP A 88 -3.94 -15.98 -3.62
CA ASP A 88 -4.50 -17.03 -2.81
C ASP A 88 -6.05 -16.95 -2.70
N SER A 89 -6.62 -17.62 -1.71
CA SER A 89 -8.07 -17.68 -1.51
C SER A 89 -8.72 -16.30 -1.24
N MET A 90 -7.98 -15.28 -0.84
CA MET A 90 -8.52 -13.94 -0.62
C MET A 90 -9.03 -13.30 -1.91
N VAL A 91 -8.44 -13.66 -3.06
CA VAL A 91 -8.91 -13.22 -4.38
C VAL A 91 -10.37 -13.57 -4.61
N GLU A 92 -10.86 -14.73 -4.13
CA GLU A 92 -12.25 -15.17 -4.32
C GLU A 92 -13.26 -14.17 -3.75
N GLY A 93 -12.96 -13.58 -2.60
CA GLY A 93 -13.80 -12.53 -2.00
C GLY A 93 -13.81 -11.24 -2.82
N LEU A 94 -12.63 -10.80 -3.25
CA LEU A 94 -12.41 -9.52 -3.94
C LEU A 94 -12.91 -9.52 -5.39
N LEU A 95 -12.73 -10.65 -6.12
CA LEU A 95 -12.96 -10.70 -7.56
C LEU A 95 -14.40 -10.35 -7.96
N ARG A 96 -15.39 -10.67 -7.11
CA ARG A 96 -16.79 -10.40 -7.42
C ARG A 96 -17.05 -8.91 -7.57
N ARG A 97 -16.50 -8.11 -6.67
CA ARG A 97 -16.65 -6.66 -6.70
C ARG A 97 -15.72 -6.03 -7.72
N MET A 98 -14.48 -6.56 -7.87
CA MET A 98 -13.54 -6.12 -8.89
C MET A 98 -14.08 -6.33 -10.31
N ASN A 99 -14.77 -7.43 -10.59
CA ASN A 99 -15.44 -7.67 -11.87
C ASN A 99 -16.47 -6.58 -12.21
N CYS A 100 -17.18 -6.06 -11.19
CA CYS A 100 -18.10 -4.94 -11.39
C CYS A 100 -17.35 -3.65 -11.75
N TYR A 101 -16.22 -3.38 -11.08
CA TYR A 101 -15.35 -2.25 -11.42
C TYR A 101 -14.79 -2.37 -12.84
N ALA A 102 -14.29 -3.55 -13.19
CA ALA A 102 -13.77 -3.79 -14.53
C ALA A 102 -14.82 -3.50 -15.61
N PHE A 103 -16.04 -3.99 -15.41
CA PHE A 103 -17.13 -3.72 -16.36
C PHE A 103 -17.46 -2.23 -16.45
N ALA A 104 -17.59 -1.53 -15.32
CA ALA A 104 -17.93 -0.11 -15.29
C ALA A 104 -16.88 0.78 -15.96
N ASN A 105 -15.61 0.36 -15.95
CA ASN A 105 -14.47 1.12 -16.49
C ASN A 105 -13.92 0.54 -17.81
N GLY A 106 -14.62 -0.43 -18.42
CA GLY A 106 -14.22 -1.00 -19.71
C GLY A 106 -12.97 -1.88 -19.68
N HIS A 107 -12.55 -2.36 -18.50
CA HIS A 107 -11.41 -3.26 -18.37
C HIS A 107 -11.81 -4.71 -18.66
N GLU A 108 -10.89 -5.48 -19.23
CA GLU A 108 -10.98 -6.94 -19.34
C GLU A 108 -10.35 -7.59 -18.11
N MET A 109 -10.97 -8.66 -17.58
CA MET A 109 -10.47 -9.36 -16.41
C MET A 109 -10.17 -10.83 -16.68
N THR A 110 -9.06 -11.30 -16.14
CA THR A 110 -8.81 -12.72 -15.92
C THR A 110 -8.43 -12.91 -14.46
N ASN A 111 -9.19 -13.73 -13.74
CA ASN A 111 -8.96 -14.02 -12.33
C ASN A 111 -8.32 -15.38 -12.15
N VAL A 112 -7.34 -15.48 -11.26
CA VAL A 112 -6.70 -16.75 -10.88
C VAL A 112 -6.69 -16.86 -9.36
N VAL A 113 -7.51 -17.74 -8.82
CA VAL A 113 -7.54 -18.08 -7.40
C VAL A 113 -6.77 -19.38 -7.22
N TRP A 114 -5.68 -19.35 -6.46
CA TRP A 114 -4.96 -20.59 -6.13
C TRP A 114 -5.05 -20.84 -4.63
N TYR A 115 -5.97 -21.74 -4.25
CA TYR A 115 -6.20 -22.06 -2.85
C TYR A 115 -4.95 -22.55 -2.15
N SER A 116 -4.71 -22.04 -0.95
CA SER A 116 -3.53 -22.35 -0.12
C SER A 116 -2.17 -22.03 -0.77
N SER A 117 -2.15 -21.22 -1.83
CA SER A 117 -0.88 -20.78 -2.41
C SER A 117 -0.13 -19.80 -1.53
N THR A 118 1.17 -19.73 -1.72
CA THR A 118 2.13 -18.86 -1.03
C THR A 118 2.98 -18.14 -2.06
N THR A 119 3.71 -17.12 -1.64
CA THR A 119 4.70 -16.43 -2.49
C THR A 119 5.71 -17.44 -3.05
N GLU A 120 6.14 -18.43 -2.24
CA GLU A 120 7.04 -19.48 -2.66
C GLU A 120 6.46 -20.35 -3.80
N ILE A 121 5.20 -20.77 -3.69
CA ILE A 121 4.54 -21.58 -4.72
C ILE A 121 4.46 -20.82 -6.04
N TRP A 122 4.06 -19.54 -6.01
CA TRP A 122 3.99 -18.71 -7.20
C TRP A 122 5.37 -18.47 -7.84
N ALA A 123 6.39 -18.24 -7.02
CA ALA A 123 7.75 -17.99 -7.50
C ALA A 123 8.46 -19.23 -8.06
N LYS A 124 8.17 -20.42 -7.50
CA LYS A 124 8.87 -21.66 -7.88
C LYS A 124 8.17 -22.48 -8.97
N THR A 125 7.03 -22.02 -9.48
CA THR A 125 6.28 -22.71 -10.53
C THR A 125 6.12 -21.85 -11.75
N ASP A 126 5.95 -22.45 -12.92
CA ASP A 126 5.70 -21.73 -14.18
C ASP A 126 4.27 -21.17 -14.27
N THR A 127 3.51 -21.20 -13.17
CA THR A 127 2.09 -20.83 -13.18
C THR A 127 1.90 -19.35 -13.50
N LEU A 128 2.69 -18.45 -12.89
CA LEU A 128 2.62 -17.01 -13.16
C LEU A 128 2.96 -16.74 -14.63
N ARG A 129 4.07 -17.27 -15.12
CA ARG A 129 4.52 -17.14 -16.51
C ARG A 129 3.44 -17.63 -17.48
N TYR A 130 2.86 -18.80 -17.22
CA TYR A 130 1.77 -19.32 -18.05
C TYR A 130 0.61 -18.33 -18.18
N PHE A 131 0.19 -17.67 -17.08
CA PHE A 131 -0.91 -16.71 -17.13
C PHE A 131 -0.48 -15.37 -17.75
N LEU A 132 0.75 -14.91 -17.53
CA LEU A 132 1.29 -13.73 -18.19
C LEU A 132 1.30 -13.91 -19.72
N ASP A 133 1.79 -15.05 -20.21
CA ASP A 133 1.83 -15.35 -21.65
C ASP A 133 0.44 -15.48 -22.25
N LYS A 134 -0.47 -16.11 -21.51
CA LYS A 134 -1.84 -16.38 -21.96
C LYS A 134 -2.72 -15.13 -21.99
N VAL A 135 -2.62 -14.27 -20.97
CA VAL A 135 -3.46 -13.08 -20.79
C VAL A 135 -2.82 -11.87 -21.46
N LYS A 136 -1.49 -11.78 -21.48
CA LYS A 136 -0.71 -10.61 -21.90
C LYS A 136 -1.25 -9.35 -21.20
N PRO A 137 -1.26 -9.32 -19.85
CA PRO A 137 -1.90 -8.25 -19.11
C PRO A 137 -1.19 -6.92 -19.35
N THR A 138 -1.96 -5.84 -19.37
CA THR A 138 -1.44 -4.46 -19.33
C THR A 138 -1.42 -3.92 -17.91
N PHE A 139 -2.06 -4.61 -16.96
CA PHE A 139 -2.06 -4.31 -15.54
C PHE A 139 -2.22 -5.59 -14.72
N VAL A 140 -1.56 -5.69 -13.57
CA VAL A 140 -1.64 -6.86 -12.71
C VAL A 140 -2.11 -6.47 -11.31
N MET A 141 -3.02 -7.24 -10.75
CA MET A 141 -3.44 -7.16 -9.35
C MET A 141 -3.04 -8.43 -8.64
N ILE A 142 -2.49 -8.29 -7.44
CA ILE A 142 -2.02 -9.42 -6.62
C ILE A 142 -2.70 -9.34 -5.25
N SER A 143 -3.27 -10.45 -4.76
CA SER A 143 -3.64 -10.59 -3.37
C SER A 143 -3.11 -11.91 -2.85
N LEU A 144 -1.97 -11.85 -2.16
CA LEU A 144 -1.17 -13.02 -1.77
C LEU A 144 -0.47 -12.76 -0.44
N GLY A 145 -0.36 -13.79 0.38
CA GLY A 145 0.29 -13.76 1.69
C GLY A 145 -0.61 -14.23 2.85
N ALA A 146 -1.88 -14.56 2.60
CA ALA A 146 -2.79 -15.04 3.66
C ALA A 146 -2.27 -16.31 4.34
N ASN A 147 -1.71 -17.21 3.57
CA ASN A 147 -1.16 -18.48 4.07
C ASN A 147 0.24 -18.32 4.70
N GLU A 148 0.78 -17.11 4.74
CA GLU A 148 2.11 -16.79 5.25
C GLU A 148 2.08 -15.81 6.44
N GLN A 149 0.89 -15.41 6.90
CA GLN A 149 0.75 -14.43 8.00
C GLN A 149 1.40 -14.88 9.31
N PHE A 150 1.62 -16.17 9.50
CA PHE A 150 2.11 -16.75 10.76
C PHE A 150 3.37 -17.59 10.58
N VAL A 151 4.10 -17.38 9.49
CA VAL A 151 5.40 -18.04 9.30
C VAL A 151 6.42 -17.52 10.32
N LYS A 152 7.31 -18.39 10.82
CA LYS A 152 8.30 -18.02 11.83
C LYS A 152 9.31 -16.99 11.32
N ASN A 153 9.73 -17.13 10.05
CA ASN A 153 10.76 -16.31 9.42
C ASN A 153 10.18 -15.66 8.15
N PRO A 154 9.41 -14.58 8.25
CA PRO A 154 8.83 -13.93 7.07
C PRO A 154 9.91 -13.42 6.09
N SER A 155 11.13 -13.07 6.56
CA SER A 155 12.23 -12.61 5.71
C SER A 155 12.65 -13.62 4.63
N GLU A 156 12.41 -14.92 4.82
CA GLU A 156 12.66 -15.93 3.79
C GLU A 156 11.77 -15.74 2.56
N ARG A 157 10.70 -14.96 2.65
CA ARG A 157 9.75 -14.67 1.56
C ARG A 157 10.23 -13.56 0.63
N ASP A 158 11.23 -12.77 1.05
CA ASP A 158 11.79 -11.67 0.27
C ASP A 158 12.17 -12.11 -1.16
N THR A 159 12.98 -13.15 -1.27
CA THR A 159 13.43 -13.69 -2.57
C THR A 159 12.25 -14.09 -3.46
N PHE A 160 11.21 -14.70 -2.90
CA PHE A 160 10.04 -15.12 -3.69
C PHE A 160 9.21 -13.96 -4.17
N ILE A 161 9.03 -12.91 -3.35
CA ILE A 161 8.34 -11.68 -3.74
C ILE A 161 9.12 -10.99 -4.87
N GLN A 162 10.45 -10.91 -4.76
CA GLN A 162 11.32 -10.36 -5.80
C GLN A 162 11.22 -11.16 -7.11
N GLN A 163 11.21 -12.50 -7.05
CA GLN A 163 11.04 -13.35 -8.23
C GLN A 163 9.70 -13.11 -8.93
N ILE A 164 8.61 -12.98 -8.17
CA ILE A 164 7.30 -12.61 -8.73
C ILE A 164 7.40 -11.26 -9.46
N MET A 165 8.01 -10.25 -8.83
CA MET A 165 8.20 -8.94 -9.46
C MET A 165 9.07 -9.01 -10.73
N GLN A 166 10.10 -9.84 -10.74
CA GLN A 166 10.94 -10.05 -11.92
C GLN A 166 10.16 -10.66 -13.07
N GLU A 167 9.26 -11.62 -12.80
CA GLU A 167 8.40 -12.20 -13.83
C GLU A 167 7.39 -11.20 -14.40
N LEU A 168 6.88 -10.27 -13.60
CA LEU A 168 6.01 -9.18 -14.06
C LEU A 168 6.75 -8.22 -15.00
N GLY A 169 8.07 -8.10 -14.88
CA GLY A 169 8.90 -7.20 -15.69
C GLY A 169 8.48 -5.75 -15.54
N THR A 170 8.16 -5.10 -16.65
CA THR A 170 7.72 -3.70 -16.69
C THR A 170 6.19 -3.54 -16.61
N THR A 171 5.44 -4.64 -16.49
CA THR A 171 3.97 -4.56 -16.39
C THR A 171 3.56 -3.85 -15.10
N PRO A 172 2.78 -2.76 -15.17
CA PRO A 172 2.23 -2.09 -14.00
C PRO A 172 1.48 -3.05 -13.09
N PHE A 173 1.69 -2.94 -11.77
CA PHE A 173 1.00 -3.80 -10.83
C PHE A 173 0.72 -3.14 -9.50
N VAL A 174 -0.26 -3.70 -8.78
CA VAL A 174 -0.56 -3.41 -7.38
C VAL A 174 -0.63 -4.71 -6.58
N TRP A 175 -0.16 -4.65 -5.34
CA TRP A 175 -0.25 -5.74 -4.37
C TRP A 175 -1.21 -5.35 -3.25
N ILE A 176 -2.29 -6.09 -3.12
CA ILE A 176 -3.30 -5.89 -2.08
C ILE A 176 -2.88 -6.72 -0.88
N GLY A 177 -2.38 -6.06 0.15
CA GLY A 177 -1.97 -6.70 1.40
C GLY A 177 -3.15 -7.40 2.06
N VAL A 178 -2.88 -8.50 2.72
CA VAL A 178 -3.92 -9.34 3.31
C VAL A 178 -4.40 -8.71 4.63
N PRO A 179 -5.73 -8.55 4.83
CA PRO A 179 -6.26 -8.06 6.09
C PRO A 179 -6.08 -9.12 7.17
N ALA A 180 -5.19 -8.85 8.11
CA ALA A 180 -4.88 -9.77 9.20
C ALA A 180 -6.11 -10.00 10.08
N TRP A 181 -6.42 -11.28 10.38
CA TRP A 181 -7.48 -11.65 11.35
C TRP A 181 -6.94 -11.87 12.76
N ARG A 182 -5.64 -11.81 12.92
CA ARG A 182 -4.84 -11.72 14.14
C ARG A 182 -3.50 -11.10 13.80
N GLU A 183 -2.69 -10.76 14.76
CA GLU A 183 -1.36 -10.20 14.55
C GLU A 183 -0.50 -11.12 13.66
N ASP A 184 0.00 -10.59 12.55
CA ASP A 184 0.89 -11.33 11.65
C ASP A 184 2.35 -11.24 12.10
N THR A 185 3.17 -12.15 11.62
CA THR A 185 4.59 -12.21 11.96
C THR A 185 5.46 -11.27 11.14
N GLY A 186 4.87 -10.39 10.32
CA GLY A 186 5.56 -9.37 9.54
C GLY A 186 5.55 -9.57 8.02
N ILE A 187 4.76 -10.50 7.48
CA ILE A 187 4.69 -10.71 6.02
C ILE A 187 4.15 -9.49 5.27
N ASN A 188 3.16 -8.79 5.86
CA ASN A 188 2.63 -7.56 5.27
C ASN A 188 3.68 -6.45 5.22
N ASP A 189 4.48 -6.28 6.26
CA ASP A 189 5.54 -5.27 6.30
C ASP A 189 6.67 -5.60 5.32
N LEU A 190 7.10 -6.87 5.27
CA LEU A 190 8.08 -7.33 4.30
C LEU A 190 7.60 -7.08 2.86
N THR A 191 6.37 -7.52 2.54
CA THR A 191 5.83 -7.34 1.19
C THR A 191 5.79 -5.86 0.81
N LYS A 192 5.29 -4.99 1.70
CA LYS A 192 5.26 -3.55 1.50
C LYS A 192 6.65 -2.94 1.27
N GLN A 193 7.66 -3.42 2.01
CA GLN A 193 9.05 -3.00 1.84
C GLN A 193 9.61 -3.40 0.48
N VAL A 194 9.38 -4.64 0.05
CA VAL A 194 9.94 -5.20 -1.19
C VAL A 194 9.28 -4.61 -2.44
N VAL A 195 7.92 -4.55 -2.47
CA VAL A 195 7.20 -4.06 -3.65
C VAL A 195 7.15 -2.54 -3.75
N GLY A 196 7.43 -1.84 -2.66
CA GLY A 196 7.35 -0.39 -2.55
C GLY A 196 5.97 0.10 -2.11
N LYS A 197 5.98 1.18 -1.32
CA LYS A 197 4.78 1.76 -0.67
C LYS A 197 3.68 2.14 -1.67
N SER A 198 4.06 2.68 -2.82
CA SER A 198 3.11 3.14 -3.85
C SER A 198 2.51 2.01 -4.70
N ARG A 199 2.99 0.77 -4.54
CA ARG A 199 2.43 -0.43 -5.18
C ARG A 199 1.70 -1.34 -4.19
N TYR A 200 1.71 -1.01 -2.91
CA TYR A 200 1.16 -1.85 -1.84
C TYR A 200 -0.01 -1.20 -1.13
N PHE A 201 -1.19 -1.82 -1.20
CA PHE A 201 -2.35 -1.43 -0.41
C PHE A 201 -2.34 -2.15 0.94
N ASP A 202 -2.21 -1.40 2.04
CA ASP A 202 -2.17 -1.97 3.39
C ASP A 202 -3.59 -2.18 3.94
N SER A 203 -4.06 -3.41 3.90
CA SER A 203 -5.40 -3.78 4.34
C SER A 203 -5.54 -3.98 5.85
N ARG A 204 -4.46 -3.90 6.63
CA ARG A 204 -4.48 -4.18 8.09
C ARG A 204 -5.34 -3.21 8.89
N GLY A 205 -5.47 -1.97 8.41
CA GLY A 205 -6.33 -0.97 9.04
C GLY A 205 -7.83 -1.19 8.85
N LEU A 206 -8.24 -2.19 8.05
CA LEU A 206 -9.65 -2.45 7.76
C LEU A 206 -10.27 -3.40 8.78
N THR A 207 -11.40 -2.99 9.36
CA THR A 207 -12.23 -3.88 10.17
C THR A 207 -13.23 -4.59 9.27
N LEU A 208 -12.99 -5.87 8.98
CA LEU A 208 -13.77 -6.68 8.06
C LEU A 208 -14.53 -7.79 8.81
N GLN A 209 -15.83 -7.87 8.59
CA GLN A 209 -16.64 -9.01 9.08
C GLN A 209 -16.12 -10.29 8.42
N ARG A 210 -15.86 -11.32 9.25
CA ARG A 210 -15.36 -12.62 8.82
C ARG A 210 -16.49 -13.63 8.63
N GLY A 211 -16.26 -14.60 7.74
CA GLY A 211 -17.11 -15.75 7.55
C GLY A 211 -17.06 -16.74 8.72
N ARG A 212 -17.66 -17.92 8.53
CA ARG A 212 -17.72 -18.98 9.56
C ARG A 212 -16.36 -19.55 9.93
N ASP A 213 -15.38 -19.43 9.05
CA ASP A 213 -13.99 -19.87 9.26
C ASP A 213 -13.15 -18.88 10.07
N HIS A 214 -13.71 -17.71 10.39
CA HIS A 214 -13.06 -16.61 11.10
C HIS A 214 -11.79 -16.05 10.41
N MET A 215 -11.52 -16.46 9.18
CA MET A 215 -10.36 -16.03 8.39
C MET A 215 -10.76 -15.17 7.19
N HIS A 216 -11.61 -15.70 6.31
CA HIS A 216 -12.03 -15.00 5.10
C HIS A 216 -13.08 -13.93 5.41
N PRO A 217 -12.98 -12.73 4.83
CA PRO A 217 -14.06 -11.76 4.89
C PRO A 217 -15.35 -12.32 4.29
N THR A 218 -16.50 -11.93 4.85
CA THR A 218 -17.79 -12.20 4.17
C THR A 218 -17.81 -11.51 2.81
N PHE A 219 -18.65 -11.94 1.87
CA PHE A 219 -18.73 -11.31 0.55
C PHE A 219 -19.07 -9.81 0.61
N ASN A 220 -19.90 -9.39 1.56
CA ASN A 220 -20.21 -7.99 1.76
C ASN A 220 -18.97 -7.23 2.27
N ALA A 221 -18.25 -7.77 3.24
CA ALA A 221 -17.03 -7.16 3.76
C ALA A 221 -15.93 -7.13 2.69
N ALA A 222 -15.79 -8.17 1.87
CA ALA A 222 -14.85 -8.21 0.75
C ALA A 222 -15.21 -7.18 -0.34
N SER A 223 -16.50 -6.91 -0.56
CA SER A 223 -16.94 -5.86 -1.48
C SER A 223 -16.55 -4.47 -0.97
N LEU A 224 -16.72 -4.19 0.32
CA LEU A 224 -16.27 -2.93 0.94
C LEU A 224 -14.74 -2.80 0.90
N TRP A 225 -14.04 -3.91 1.15
CA TRP A 225 -12.59 -3.95 1.00
C TRP A 225 -12.15 -3.58 -0.42
N MET A 226 -12.77 -4.20 -1.45
CA MET A 226 -12.46 -3.87 -2.83
C MET A 226 -12.83 -2.43 -3.19
N ASP A 227 -13.93 -1.88 -2.66
CA ASP A 227 -14.29 -0.47 -2.86
C ASP A 227 -13.18 0.46 -2.32
N THR A 228 -12.58 0.13 -1.17
CA THR A 228 -11.47 0.90 -0.61
C THR A 228 -10.19 0.78 -1.45
N VAL A 229 -9.89 -0.44 -1.95
CA VAL A 229 -8.78 -0.69 -2.87
C VAL A 229 -8.95 0.11 -4.16
N ALA A 230 -10.16 0.13 -4.73
CA ALA A 230 -10.46 0.84 -5.97
C ALA A 230 -10.24 2.36 -5.84
N VAL A 231 -10.65 2.96 -4.72
CA VAL A 231 -10.39 4.37 -4.43
C VAL A 231 -8.88 4.65 -4.39
N TRP A 232 -8.12 3.78 -3.74
CA TRP A 232 -6.65 3.91 -3.69
C TRP A 232 -6.01 3.71 -5.07
N MET A 233 -6.47 2.73 -5.86
CA MET A 233 -5.95 2.48 -7.22
C MET A 233 -6.17 3.67 -8.18
N ALA A 234 -7.20 4.47 -7.97
CA ALA A 234 -7.48 5.67 -8.75
C ALA A 234 -6.77 6.93 -8.22
N SER A 235 -6.08 6.84 -7.10
CA SER A 235 -5.45 8.00 -6.45
C SER A 235 -3.97 8.15 -6.84
N PRO A 236 -3.38 9.35 -6.72
CA PRO A 236 -1.95 9.58 -6.94
C PRO A 236 -1.06 8.88 -5.88
N ALA A 237 -1.64 8.27 -4.85
CA ALA A 237 -0.89 7.48 -3.87
C ALA A 237 -0.34 6.16 -4.44
N THR A 238 -0.86 5.70 -5.57
CA THR A 238 -0.33 4.53 -6.29
C THR A 238 0.66 4.92 -7.37
N ALA A 239 1.66 4.06 -7.63
CA ALA A 239 2.65 4.28 -8.70
C ALA A 239 2.03 4.30 -10.11
N HIS A 240 0.89 3.65 -10.29
CA HIS A 240 0.21 3.51 -11.57
C HIS A 240 -1.30 3.68 -11.37
N PRO A 241 -1.80 4.92 -11.21
CA PRO A 241 -3.23 5.15 -11.01
C PRO A 241 -4.00 4.83 -12.28
N ILE A 242 -5.04 4.00 -12.15
CA ILE A 242 -5.95 3.64 -13.24
C ILE A 242 -7.38 4.01 -12.89
N GLN A 243 -8.20 4.28 -13.90
CA GLN A 243 -9.61 4.63 -13.69
C GLN A 243 -10.37 3.49 -12.99
N MET A 244 -11.04 3.81 -11.90
CA MET A 244 -11.79 2.88 -11.07
C MET A 244 -13.09 3.52 -10.58
N ASP A 245 -13.91 4.03 -11.52
CA ASP A 245 -15.22 4.61 -11.21
C ASP A 245 -16.14 3.57 -10.59
N LYS A 246 -16.82 3.97 -9.53
CA LYS A 246 -17.65 3.05 -8.76
C LYS A 246 -18.84 2.53 -9.58
N PRO A 247 -19.02 1.19 -9.72
CA PRO A 247 -20.13 0.62 -10.46
C PRO A 247 -21.47 0.95 -9.79
N THR A 248 -22.45 1.38 -10.59
CA THR A 248 -23.78 1.84 -10.15
C THR A 248 -24.91 0.91 -10.56
N ASP A 249 -24.67 -0.04 -11.46
CA ASP A 249 -25.72 -0.86 -12.07
C ASP A 249 -26.27 -1.97 -11.17
N GLY A 250 -25.63 -2.24 -10.02
CA GLY A 250 -26.03 -3.27 -9.05
C GLY A 250 -25.98 -4.72 -9.58
N LYS A 251 -25.49 -4.92 -10.80
CA LYS A 251 -25.42 -6.23 -11.47
C LYS A 251 -24.15 -6.98 -11.12
N LYS A 252 -24.25 -8.32 -11.27
CA LYS A 252 -23.06 -9.18 -11.19
C LYS A 252 -22.46 -9.32 -12.57
N HIS A 253 -21.16 -9.05 -12.66
CA HIS A 253 -20.39 -9.25 -13.89
C HIS A 253 -19.45 -10.45 -13.69
N ILE A 254 -19.37 -11.32 -14.69
CA ILE A 254 -18.61 -12.55 -14.64
C ILE A 254 -17.52 -12.49 -15.70
N TYR A 255 -16.30 -12.65 -15.27
CA TYR A 255 -15.13 -12.79 -16.12
C TYR A 255 -14.49 -14.15 -15.95
N LYS A 256 -13.54 -14.47 -16.83
CA LYS A 256 -12.83 -15.74 -16.80
C LYS A 256 -12.10 -15.91 -15.46
N THR A 257 -12.43 -17.01 -14.78
CA THR A 257 -11.85 -17.33 -13.47
C THR A 257 -11.29 -18.75 -13.49
N TYR A 258 -10.02 -18.87 -13.10
CA TYR A 258 -9.34 -20.14 -12.90
C TYR A 258 -9.23 -20.39 -11.39
N ALA A 259 -9.76 -21.54 -10.94
CA ALA A 259 -9.66 -21.99 -9.56
C ALA A 259 -8.68 -23.17 -9.49
N LEU A 260 -7.47 -22.88 -8.98
CA LEU A 260 -6.42 -23.88 -8.81
C LEU A 260 -6.50 -24.47 -7.41
N GLN A 261 -6.40 -25.77 -7.32
CA GLN A 261 -6.45 -26.51 -6.04
C GLN A 261 -5.10 -26.47 -5.33
N PRO A 262 -5.05 -26.66 -4.01
CA PRO A 262 -3.81 -26.78 -3.25
C PRO A 262 -2.89 -27.84 -3.88
N MET A 263 -1.60 -27.55 -3.91
CA MET A 263 -0.61 -28.56 -4.29
C MET A 263 -0.67 -29.71 -3.28
N LYS A 264 -0.77 -30.94 -3.78
CA LYS A 264 -0.67 -32.11 -2.90
C LYS A 264 0.75 -32.16 -2.34
N SER A 265 0.89 -32.24 -1.02
CA SER A 265 2.17 -32.59 -0.40
C SER A 265 2.59 -33.97 -0.93
N ARG A 266 3.78 -34.06 -1.50
CA ARG A 266 4.41 -35.34 -1.84
C ARG A 266 4.97 -36.01 -0.60
#